data_8b4dd22f5231d48e72f819d0df522c2b
#
_entry.id   8b4dd22f5231d48e72f819d0df522c2b
#
_cell.length_a   1.000
_cell.length_b   1.000
_cell.length_c   1.000
_cell.angle_alpha   90.00
_cell.angle_beta   90.00
_cell.angle_gamma   90.00
#
_symmetry.space_group_name_H-M   'P 1'
#
loop_
_entity.id
_entity.type
_entity.pdbx_description
1 polymer ?
#
loop_
_entity_poly.entity_id
_entity_poly.type
_entity_poly.pdbx_seq_one_letter_code
_entity_poly.pdbx_strand_id
1 'polypeptide(L)'
;MKPARRSLLLALALAFFAASAGTASAIPWDMGGKVPPSETPAPETPDPLCQQSYANDLPEAGPRLHFGVGPRLAGEIGTGQTTPLTPENWRKRDQALKRLAGDRDFTVRLNRLFLSDGWKGIRKFQKMARHYGRLGFGVELQVRYHPRPAQNGNLRAWLDYVRKVVRAFGPIHSVRTLQITNEVNLSTSPNTSDGAWEKSTEALVAGVKTARRYSDRIGHGHLMIGFNFAWRFGPQADADFWNRLREVGGRELRKATDWVGLDLYPGTYLPPAALITDYGDAFLEALAQMRECYMPMAGFGPRFPIKIEETGWPTGPGRSEADQKEILREFVSTTHRYRGTYNLTDFRWFGLRDNNSQGPDLQSFFGLLRDDYSRKPAYGEYRKLIASHGAGRKS
;
A
#
# COMPACT_ATOMS: atom_id res chain seq x y z
N MET A 1 33.99 -8.70 9.58
CA MET A 1 34.08 -7.61 10.57
C MET A 1 33.77 -6.29 9.88
N LYS A 2 32.54 -5.81 9.95
CA LYS A 2 32.12 -4.46 9.50
C LYS A 2 30.91 -3.96 10.33
N PRO A 3 31.09 -3.37 11.51
CA PRO A 3 29.97 -2.78 12.23
C PRO A 3 29.88 -1.24 12.17
N ALA A 4 30.82 -0.53 11.52
CA ALA A 4 30.90 0.94 11.69
C ALA A 4 30.14 1.80 10.67
N ARG A 5 29.52 1.24 9.62
CA ARG A 5 28.89 2.04 8.54
C ARG A 5 27.39 2.31 8.71
N ARG A 6 26.67 1.55 9.54
CA ARG A 6 25.20 1.69 9.70
C ARG A 6 24.77 2.93 10.50
N SER A 7 25.53 3.33 11.52
CA SER A 7 25.18 4.51 12.35
C SER A 7 25.31 5.84 11.61
N LEU A 8 26.12 5.92 10.56
CA LEU A 8 26.29 7.14 9.76
C LEU A 8 25.11 7.38 8.80
N LEU A 9 24.44 6.31 8.37
CA LEU A 9 23.31 6.37 7.44
C LEU A 9 22.05 6.98 8.06
N LEU A 10 21.79 6.73 9.34
CA LEU A 10 20.63 7.26 10.05
C LEU A 10 20.69 8.80 10.21
N ALA A 11 21.90 9.34 10.47
CA ALA A 11 22.10 10.77 10.64
C ALA A 11 21.95 11.57 9.33
N LEU A 12 22.32 10.97 8.18
CA LEU A 12 22.19 11.64 6.88
C LEU A 12 20.74 11.68 6.36
N ALA A 13 19.92 10.68 6.67
CA ALA A 13 18.52 10.64 6.24
C ALA A 13 17.70 11.80 6.85
N LEU A 14 18.00 12.17 8.10
CA LEU A 14 17.34 13.30 8.79
C LEU A 14 17.73 14.68 8.23
N ALA A 15 18.95 14.83 7.70
CA ALA A 15 19.43 16.11 7.15
C ALA A 15 18.82 16.45 5.78
N PHE A 16 18.43 15.44 4.97
CA PHE A 16 17.87 15.67 3.64
C PHE A 16 16.41 16.17 3.64
N PHE A 17 15.66 15.94 4.73
CA PHE A 17 14.28 16.45 4.85
C PHE A 17 14.21 17.97 5.07
N ALA A 18 15.27 18.59 5.57
CA ALA A 18 15.33 20.04 5.81
C ALA A 18 15.70 20.88 4.57
N ALA A 19 16.23 20.26 3.52
CA ALA A 19 16.78 20.99 2.37
C ALA A 19 15.85 21.10 1.15
N SER A 20 14.67 20.45 1.15
CA SER A 20 13.72 20.50 0.02
C SER A 20 12.53 21.45 0.23
N ALA A 21 12.60 22.38 1.18
CA ALA A 21 11.68 23.51 1.28
C ALA A 21 12.00 24.60 0.27
N GLY A 22 11.98 24.27 -1.01
CA GLY A 22 12.04 25.19 -2.15
C GLY A 22 10.63 25.60 -2.54
N THR A 23 10.28 26.82 -2.19
CA THR A 23 9.20 27.70 -2.68
C THR A 23 8.10 27.06 -3.54
N ALA A 24 7.07 26.52 -2.89
CA ALA A 24 5.80 26.25 -3.52
C ALA A 24 4.98 27.56 -3.55
N SER A 25 4.71 28.07 -4.75
CA SER A 25 3.73 29.14 -4.96
C SER A 25 2.36 28.63 -4.51
N ALA A 26 1.84 29.22 -3.45
CA ALA A 26 0.54 28.89 -2.88
C ALA A 26 -0.57 29.32 -3.84
N ILE A 27 -1.43 28.39 -4.22
CA ILE A 27 -2.78 28.71 -4.66
C ILE A 27 -3.62 28.86 -3.38
N PRO A 28 -4.34 29.98 -3.18
CA PRO A 28 -5.03 30.23 -1.92
C PRO A 28 -6.29 29.41 -1.82
N TRP A 29 -6.25 28.34 -1.04
CA TRP A 29 -7.43 27.77 -0.39
C TRP A 29 -7.44 28.34 1.02
N ASP A 30 -8.14 29.45 1.17
CA ASP A 30 -8.43 30.04 2.48
C ASP A 30 -9.33 29.09 3.28
N MET A 31 -8.70 28.33 4.16
CA MET A 31 -9.34 27.59 5.23
C MET A 31 -8.82 28.22 6.53
N GLY A 32 -9.50 29.28 6.96
CA GLY A 32 -9.25 29.96 8.22
C GLY A 32 -9.42 29.04 9.44
N GLY A 33 -8.45 28.19 9.68
CA GLY A 33 -8.28 27.41 10.88
C GLY A 33 -6.81 27.50 11.31
N LYS A 34 -6.52 28.22 12.39
CA LYS A 34 -5.20 28.22 12.99
C LYS A 34 -4.83 26.79 13.37
N VAL A 35 -3.86 26.21 12.65
CA VAL A 35 -3.15 25.01 13.10
C VAL A 35 -2.37 25.41 14.35
N PRO A 36 -2.60 24.80 15.53
CA PRO A 36 -1.76 25.06 16.68
C PRO A 36 -0.31 24.69 16.35
N PRO A 37 0.69 25.39 16.85
CA PRO A 37 2.08 25.05 16.64
C PRO A 37 2.29 23.61 17.11
N SER A 38 2.82 22.78 16.22
CA SER A 38 3.28 21.44 16.55
C SER A 38 4.36 21.58 17.63
N GLU A 39 4.03 21.20 18.86
CA GLU A 39 5.06 20.94 19.86
C GLU A 39 5.90 19.79 19.30
N THR A 40 7.17 20.06 19.02
CA THR A 40 8.15 19.04 18.65
C THR A 40 8.27 18.12 19.87
N PRO A 41 7.84 16.85 19.81
CA PRO A 41 8.03 15.94 20.93
C PRO A 41 9.53 15.83 21.22
N ALA A 42 9.88 15.79 22.51
CA ALA A 42 11.24 15.47 22.92
C ALA A 42 11.62 14.11 22.30
N PRO A 43 12.88 13.88 21.90
CA PRO A 43 13.31 12.61 21.35
C PRO A 43 13.08 11.51 22.38
N GLU A 44 12.03 10.71 22.16
CA GLU A 44 11.76 9.53 22.97
C GLU A 44 12.85 8.49 22.68
N THR A 45 13.26 7.78 23.72
CA THR A 45 14.19 6.63 23.57
C THR A 45 13.51 5.60 22.68
N PRO A 46 14.17 5.14 21.60
CA PRO A 46 13.58 4.16 20.71
C PRO A 46 13.13 2.91 21.48
N ASP A 47 11.96 2.35 21.10
CA ASP A 47 11.49 1.10 21.69
C ASP A 47 12.53 0.00 21.50
N PRO A 48 12.96 -0.70 22.56
CA PRO A 48 13.95 -1.77 22.48
C PRO A 48 13.62 -2.84 21.44
N LEU A 49 12.34 -3.15 21.20
CA LEU A 49 11.89 -4.09 20.19
C LEU A 49 12.27 -3.66 18.76
N CYS A 50 12.32 -2.36 18.50
CA CYS A 50 12.68 -1.81 17.19
C CYS A 50 14.20 -1.64 16.97
N GLN A 51 15.03 -1.97 17.95
CA GLN A 51 16.48 -1.92 17.86
C GLN A 51 17.11 -3.28 17.50
N GLN A 52 16.32 -4.33 17.35
CA GLN A 52 16.83 -5.67 17.05
C GLN A 52 17.50 -5.70 15.68
N SER A 53 18.58 -6.48 15.59
CA SER A 53 19.22 -6.80 14.32
C SER A 53 18.50 -8.00 13.69
N TYR A 54 17.88 -7.79 12.54
CA TYR A 54 17.21 -8.84 11.77
C TYR A 54 18.15 -9.63 10.85
N ALA A 55 19.46 -9.40 10.95
CA ALA A 55 20.47 -9.99 10.07
C ALA A 55 20.58 -11.53 10.18
N ASN A 56 19.99 -12.12 11.23
CA ASN A 56 20.05 -13.55 11.49
C ASN A 56 18.72 -14.28 11.23
N ASP A 57 17.72 -13.59 10.69
CA ASP A 57 16.46 -14.24 10.36
C ASP A 57 16.69 -15.26 9.25
N LEU A 58 16.25 -16.49 9.49
CA LEU A 58 16.38 -17.57 8.53
C LEU A 58 15.17 -17.62 7.61
N PRO A 59 15.39 -17.83 6.31
CA PRO A 59 14.29 -17.96 5.37
C PRO A 59 13.53 -19.29 5.58
N GLU A 60 12.19 -19.19 5.66
CA GLU A 60 11.32 -20.35 5.73
C GLU A 60 10.38 -20.41 4.52
N ALA A 61 10.18 -21.64 4.02
CA ALA A 61 9.17 -21.88 2.98
C ALA A 61 7.77 -21.69 3.55
N GLY A 62 6.88 -21.15 2.73
CA GLY A 62 5.48 -20.93 3.07
C GLY A 62 4.56 -21.22 1.87
N PRO A 63 3.26 -20.92 1.97
CA PRO A 63 2.31 -21.04 0.87
C PRO A 63 2.77 -20.25 -0.36
N ARG A 64 2.27 -20.62 -1.55
CA ARG A 64 2.50 -19.82 -2.76
C ARG A 64 1.84 -18.46 -2.64
N LEU A 65 2.50 -17.43 -3.20
CA LEU A 65 2.04 -16.05 -3.11
C LEU A 65 0.83 -15.79 -4.03
N HIS A 66 -0.10 -14.97 -3.57
CA HIS A 66 -1.15 -14.39 -4.39
C HIS A 66 -0.65 -13.09 -5.01
N PHE A 67 -0.34 -13.12 -6.31
CA PHE A 67 0.15 -11.96 -7.03
C PHE A 67 -0.98 -11.03 -7.49
N GLY A 68 -0.65 -9.77 -7.69
CA GLY A 68 -1.58 -8.81 -8.26
C GLY A 68 -0.93 -7.52 -8.72
N VAL A 69 -1.78 -6.62 -9.22
CA VAL A 69 -1.35 -5.31 -9.71
C VAL A 69 -2.49 -4.31 -9.64
N GLY A 70 -2.15 -3.03 -9.42
CA GLY A 70 -3.05 -1.94 -9.72
C GLY A 70 -3.18 -1.74 -11.24
N PRO A 71 -4.36 -1.93 -11.84
CA PRO A 71 -4.52 -1.83 -13.29
C PRO A 71 -4.43 -0.39 -13.78
N ARG A 72 -4.70 0.56 -12.90
CA ARG A 72 -4.65 2.00 -13.13
C ARG A 72 -4.08 2.69 -11.92
N LEU A 73 -3.05 3.48 -12.15
CA LEU A 73 -2.53 4.39 -11.14
C LEU A 73 -3.38 5.66 -11.08
N ALA A 74 -3.27 6.38 -9.97
CA ALA A 74 -3.85 7.69 -9.85
C ALA A 74 -3.05 8.71 -10.68
N GLY A 75 -3.72 9.68 -11.27
CA GLY A 75 -3.07 10.79 -11.95
C GLY A 75 -2.61 11.91 -11.03
N GLU A 76 -2.81 11.75 -9.72
CA GLU A 76 -2.38 12.73 -8.74
C GLU A 76 -1.11 12.24 -8.05
N ILE A 77 -0.15 13.12 -7.94
CA ILE A 77 1.08 12.92 -7.19
C ILE A 77 0.94 13.44 -5.77
N GLY A 78 1.80 12.97 -4.87
CA GLY A 78 1.77 13.34 -3.46
C GLY A 78 1.93 14.84 -3.15
N THR A 79 2.41 15.62 -4.13
CA THR A 79 2.52 17.09 -4.04
C THR A 79 1.23 17.84 -4.38
N GLY A 80 0.15 17.14 -4.72
CA GLY A 80 -1.09 17.75 -5.20
C GLY A 80 -1.09 18.16 -6.67
N GLN A 81 0.05 18.01 -7.38
CA GLN A 81 0.11 18.20 -8.82
C GLN A 81 -0.57 17.05 -9.54
N THR A 82 -1.20 17.34 -10.66
CA THR A 82 -1.80 16.32 -11.52
C THR A 82 -0.95 16.16 -12.78
N THR A 83 -0.53 14.93 -13.04
CA THR A 83 0.06 14.59 -14.34
C THR A 83 -1.06 14.30 -15.34
N PRO A 84 -1.09 14.92 -16.52
CA PRO A 84 -2.03 14.56 -17.56
C PRO A 84 -1.96 13.06 -17.87
N LEU A 85 -3.09 12.37 -17.71
CA LEU A 85 -3.16 10.93 -17.92
C LEU A 85 -3.31 10.63 -19.42
N THR A 86 -2.52 9.71 -19.94
CA THR A 86 -2.80 9.12 -21.24
C THR A 86 -4.08 8.27 -21.15
N PRO A 87 -5.05 8.47 -22.08
CA PRO A 87 -6.30 7.72 -22.05
C PRO A 87 -6.08 6.22 -22.03
N GLU A 88 -6.94 5.50 -21.28
CA GLU A 88 -6.85 4.05 -21.17
C GLU A 88 -7.49 3.34 -22.37
N ASN A 89 -6.81 2.30 -22.86
CA ASN A 89 -7.38 1.33 -23.77
C ASN A 89 -7.74 0.05 -23.01
N TRP A 90 -9.03 -0.12 -22.72
CA TRP A 90 -9.55 -1.26 -21.94
C TRP A 90 -9.18 -2.61 -22.54
N ARG A 91 -9.26 -2.76 -23.87
CA ARG A 91 -8.91 -4.00 -24.55
C ARG A 91 -7.43 -4.36 -24.38
N LYS A 92 -6.53 -3.39 -24.59
CA LYS A 92 -5.08 -3.61 -24.40
C LYS A 92 -4.78 -3.93 -22.92
N ARG A 93 -5.43 -3.23 -21.98
CA ARG A 93 -5.28 -3.47 -20.54
C ARG A 93 -5.69 -4.88 -20.15
N ASP A 94 -6.88 -5.32 -20.58
CA ASP A 94 -7.39 -6.66 -20.26
C ASP A 94 -6.52 -7.75 -20.86
N GLN A 95 -6.02 -7.58 -22.08
CA GLN A 95 -5.06 -8.49 -22.69
C GLN A 95 -3.73 -8.54 -21.93
N ALA A 96 -3.24 -7.39 -21.47
CA ALA A 96 -2.03 -7.33 -20.68
C ALA A 96 -2.21 -8.06 -19.34
N LEU A 97 -3.30 -7.82 -18.61
CA LEU A 97 -3.61 -8.51 -17.36
C LEU A 97 -3.70 -10.03 -17.55
N LYS A 98 -4.43 -10.50 -18.56
CA LYS A 98 -4.53 -11.94 -18.87
C LYS A 98 -3.18 -12.58 -19.17
N ARG A 99 -2.33 -11.90 -19.96
CA ARG A 99 -0.98 -12.39 -20.27
C ARG A 99 -0.07 -12.39 -19.05
N LEU A 100 -0.22 -11.40 -18.16
CA LEU A 100 0.58 -11.27 -16.94
C LEU A 100 0.23 -12.40 -15.95
N ALA A 101 -1.05 -12.63 -15.72
CA ALA A 101 -1.56 -13.65 -14.81
C ALA A 101 -1.29 -15.08 -15.29
N GLY A 102 -1.37 -15.30 -16.62
CA GLY A 102 -1.32 -16.66 -17.15
C GLY A 102 -2.44 -17.54 -16.59
N ASP A 103 -2.06 -18.70 -16.05
CA ASP A 103 -2.93 -19.68 -15.40
C ASP A 103 -2.98 -19.55 -13.87
N ARG A 104 -2.35 -18.51 -13.32
CA ARG A 104 -2.25 -18.30 -11.87
C ARG A 104 -3.45 -17.53 -11.31
N ASP A 105 -3.72 -17.74 -10.02
CA ASP A 105 -4.63 -16.85 -9.28
C ASP A 105 -4.01 -15.45 -9.22
N PHE A 106 -4.78 -14.47 -9.66
CA PHE A 106 -4.28 -13.10 -9.81
C PHE A 106 -5.31 -12.09 -9.36
N THR A 107 -4.85 -11.10 -8.61
CA THR A 107 -5.69 -10.05 -8.02
C THR A 107 -5.51 -8.73 -8.76
N VAL A 108 -6.63 -8.11 -9.09
CA VAL A 108 -6.68 -6.73 -9.55
C VAL A 108 -7.04 -5.83 -8.39
N ARG A 109 -6.12 -4.94 -8.00
CA ARG A 109 -6.31 -4.01 -6.89
C ARG A 109 -6.95 -2.71 -7.39
N LEU A 110 -8.16 -2.42 -6.92
CA LEU A 110 -8.92 -1.22 -7.27
C LEU A 110 -8.73 -0.16 -6.18
N ASN A 111 -7.86 0.80 -6.45
CA ASN A 111 -7.51 1.88 -5.53
C ASN A 111 -8.55 3.01 -5.57
N ARG A 112 -8.66 3.75 -4.45
CA ARG A 112 -9.29 5.09 -4.40
C ARG A 112 -10.81 5.10 -4.54
N LEU A 113 -11.50 4.16 -3.88
CA LEU A 113 -12.92 4.30 -3.64
C LEU A 113 -13.15 5.25 -2.45
N PHE A 114 -13.38 6.52 -2.72
CA PHE A 114 -13.44 7.58 -1.73
C PHE A 114 -14.80 7.71 -1.05
N LEU A 115 -14.79 8.04 0.24
CA LEU A 115 -15.99 8.48 0.97
C LEU A 115 -16.71 9.64 0.23
N SER A 116 -15.94 10.61 -0.26
CA SER A 116 -16.43 11.79 -0.99
C SER A 116 -17.17 11.47 -2.28
N ASP A 117 -16.88 10.32 -2.91
CA ASP A 117 -17.54 9.86 -4.14
C ASP A 117 -18.95 9.32 -3.90
N GLY A 118 -19.25 8.87 -2.69
CA GLY A 118 -20.55 8.33 -2.30
C GLY A 118 -21.04 7.20 -3.22
N TRP A 119 -22.34 7.18 -3.53
CA TRP A 119 -22.93 6.16 -4.39
C TRP A 119 -22.42 6.17 -5.83
N LYS A 120 -21.98 7.32 -6.34
CA LYS A 120 -21.41 7.41 -7.71
C LYS A 120 -20.13 6.59 -7.80
N GLY A 121 -19.24 6.72 -6.80
CA GLY A 121 -18.03 5.90 -6.68
C GLY A 121 -18.36 4.42 -6.55
N ILE A 122 -19.25 4.05 -5.61
CA ILE A 122 -19.67 2.66 -5.41
C ILE A 122 -20.13 2.02 -6.73
N ARG A 123 -21.03 2.65 -7.47
CA ARG A 123 -21.54 2.13 -8.76
C ARG A 123 -20.43 1.99 -9.81
N LYS A 124 -19.49 2.96 -9.88
CA LYS A 124 -18.35 2.90 -10.79
C LYS A 124 -17.48 1.69 -10.48
N PHE A 125 -17.11 1.51 -9.23
CA PHE A 125 -16.24 0.42 -8.80
C PHE A 125 -16.93 -0.96 -8.87
N GLN A 126 -18.25 -1.04 -8.64
CA GLN A 126 -19.01 -2.27 -8.88
C GLN A 126 -18.93 -2.73 -10.35
N LYS A 127 -19.04 -1.80 -11.31
CA LYS A 127 -18.85 -2.12 -12.73
C LYS A 127 -17.47 -2.67 -13.01
N MET A 128 -16.43 -2.07 -12.42
CA MET A 128 -15.05 -2.52 -12.56
C MET A 128 -14.85 -3.90 -11.92
N ALA A 129 -15.33 -4.11 -10.70
CA ALA A 129 -15.21 -5.39 -10.00
C ALA A 129 -15.88 -6.54 -10.78
N ARG A 130 -17.11 -6.32 -11.28
CA ARG A 130 -17.79 -7.31 -12.13
C ARG A 130 -17.06 -7.54 -13.45
N HIS A 131 -16.46 -6.50 -14.04
CA HIS A 131 -15.67 -6.62 -15.27
C HIS A 131 -14.48 -7.55 -15.04
N TYR A 132 -13.66 -7.29 -14.03
CA TYR A 132 -12.51 -8.12 -13.73
C TYR A 132 -12.88 -9.53 -13.26
N GLY A 133 -13.97 -9.67 -12.51
CA GLY A 133 -14.51 -10.97 -12.14
C GLY A 133 -14.88 -11.85 -13.35
N ARG A 134 -15.53 -11.26 -14.38
CA ARG A 134 -15.81 -11.98 -15.65
C ARG A 134 -14.54 -12.39 -16.41
N LEU A 135 -13.43 -11.70 -16.19
CA LEU A 135 -12.13 -12.06 -16.75
C LEU A 135 -11.40 -13.14 -15.93
N GLY A 136 -11.99 -13.57 -14.81
CA GLY A 136 -11.44 -14.60 -13.92
C GLY A 136 -10.45 -14.09 -12.89
N PHE A 137 -10.39 -12.76 -12.63
CA PHE A 137 -9.53 -12.17 -11.63
C PHE A 137 -10.22 -12.06 -10.26
N GLY A 138 -9.45 -12.24 -9.19
CA GLY A 138 -9.80 -11.74 -7.89
C GLY A 138 -9.75 -10.21 -7.87
N VAL A 139 -10.58 -9.59 -7.04
CA VAL A 139 -10.61 -8.13 -6.87
C VAL A 139 -10.36 -7.80 -5.41
N GLU A 140 -9.43 -6.89 -5.21
CA GLU A 140 -9.20 -6.20 -3.96
C GLU A 140 -9.66 -4.76 -4.09
N LEU A 141 -10.37 -4.28 -3.08
CA LEU A 141 -10.95 -2.95 -3.08
C LEU A 141 -10.38 -2.11 -1.95
N GLN A 142 -9.74 -1.01 -2.29
CA GLN A 142 -9.27 0.00 -1.33
C GLN A 142 -10.36 1.03 -1.09
N VAL A 143 -10.89 1.05 0.13
CA VAL A 143 -11.96 1.96 0.58
C VAL A 143 -11.34 3.08 1.41
N ARG A 144 -11.34 4.30 0.88
CA ARG A 144 -10.60 5.43 1.42
C ARG A 144 -11.44 6.34 2.31
N TYR A 145 -10.90 6.65 3.49
CA TYR A 145 -11.40 7.76 4.30
C TYR A 145 -10.89 9.09 3.75
N HIS A 146 -11.43 9.46 2.57
CA HIS A 146 -11.17 10.72 1.90
C HIS A 146 -12.48 11.53 1.88
N PRO A 147 -12.74 12.37 2.92
CA PRO A 147 -14.00 13.07 3.09
C PRO A 147 -14.07 14.33 2.22
N ARG A 148 -15.29 14.83 2.03
CA ARG A 148 -15.50 16.24 1.70
C ARG A 148 -15.32 17.10 2.96
N PRO A 149 -15.12 18.42 2.87
CA PRO A 149 -14.92 19.26 4.07
C PRO A 149 -16.01 19.05 5.16
N ALA A 150 -17.27 18.98 4.80
CA ALA A 150 -18.38 18.74 5.73
C ALA A 150 -18.42 17.30 6.32
N GLN A 151 -17.61 16.38 5.83
CA GLN A 151 -17.52 15.00 6.30
C GLN A 151 -16.24 14.75 7.12
N ASN A 152 -15.28 15.69 7.13
CA ASN A 152 -14.03 15.55 7.85
C ASN A 152 -14.28 15.37 9.34
N GLY A 153 -13.69 14.35 9.96
CA GLY A 153 -13.95 13.99 11.36
C GLY A 153 -15.30 13.34 11.65
N ASN A 154 -16.21 13.22 10.65
CA ASN A 154 -17.54 12.64 10.83
C ASN A 154 -17.52 11.10 10.70
N LEU A 155 -17.19 10.42 11.80
CA LEU A 155 -17.13 8.96 11.82
C LEU A 155 -18.49 8.30 11.52
N ARG A 156 -19.63 8.91 11.87
CA ARG A 156 -20.95 8.35 11.54
C ARG A 156 -21.15 8.24 10.03
N ALA A 157 -20.85 9.31 9.29
CA ALA A 157 -20.93 9.30 7.83
C ALA A 157 -19.99 8.27 7.20
N TRP A 158 -18.78 8.13 7.76
CA TRP A 158 -17.81 7.11 7.36
C TRP A 158 -18.33 5.69 7.55
N LEU A 159 -18.82 5.37 8.75
CA LEU A 159 -19.30 4.03 9.05
C LEU A 159 -20.56 3.65 8.24
N ASP A 160 -21.42 4.62 7.95
CA ASP A 160 -22.55 4.41 7.04
C ASP A 160 -22.08 4.13 5.60
N TYR A 161 -21.01 4.80 5.18
CA TYR A 161 -20.38 4.54 3.88
C TYR A 161 -19.75 3.14 3.83
N VAL A 162 -19.00 2.72 4.84
CA VAL A 162 -18.43 1.37 4.93
C VAL A 162 -19.53 0.30 4.84
N ARG A 163 -20.66 0.46 5.54
CA ARG A 163 -21.80 -0.46 5.42
C ARG A 163 -22.37 -0.51 4.00
N LYS A 164 -22.49 0.64 3.33
CA LYS A 164 -22.92 0.70 1.91
C LYS A 164 -21.95 -0.04 1.00
N VAL A 165 -20.65 0.10 1.22
CA VAL A 165 -19.62 -0.62 0.47
C VAL A 165 -19.75 -2.13 0.69
N VAL A 166 -19.78 -2.59 1.93
CA VAL A 166 -19.93 -4.04 2.24
C VAL A 166 -21.19 -4.62 1.58
N ARG A 167 -22.34 -3.94 1.70
CA ARG A 167 -23.60 -4.36 1.06
C ARG A 167 -23.50 -4.41 -0.47
N ALA A 168 -22.79 -3.45 -1.07
CA ALA A 168 -22.69 -3.33 -2.52
C ALA A 168 -21.73 -4.36 -3.14
N PHE A 169 -20.66 -4.70 -2.42
CA PHE A 169 -19.59 -5.54 -2.96
C PHE A 169 -19.64 -6.98 -2.45
N GLY A 170 -20.21 -7.26 -1.28
CA GLY A 170 -20.35 -8.60 -0.74
C GLY A 170 -20.96 -9.62 -1.70
N PRO A 171 -22.02 -9.29 -2.47
CA PRO A 171 -22.59 -10.22 -3.47
C PRO A 171 -21.71 -10.44 -4.72
N ILE A 172 -20.58 -9.73 -4.85
CA ILE A 172 -19.67 -9.86 -6.00
C ILE A 172 -18.54 -10.80 -5.63
N HIS A 173 -18.68 -12.10 -5.91
CA HIS A 173 -17.73 -13.15 -5.47
C HIS A 173 -16.27 -12.90 -5.88
N SER A 174 -16.04 -12.15 -6.97
CA SER A 174 -14.68 -11.76 -7.34
C SER A 174 -14.04 -10.77 -6.36
N VAL A 175 -14.84 -10.02 -5.58
CA VAL A 175 -14.32 -9.14 -4.52
C VAL A 175 -14.03 -10.01 -3.30
N ARG A 176 -12.76 -10.27 -3.08
CA ARG A 176 -12.27 -11.14 -2.01
C ARG A 176 -11.81 -10.35 -0.79
N THR A 177 -11.34 -9.13 -1.03
CA THR A 177 -10.60 -8.36 -0.03
C THR A 177 -11.09 -6.91 -0.02
N LEU A 178 -11.32 -6.39 1.18
CA LEU A 178 -11.54 -4.97 1.43
C LEU A 178 -10.40 -4.41 2.30
N GLN A 179 -9.66 -3.47 1.75
CA GLN A 179 -8.76 -2.63 2.51
C GLN A 179 -9.54 -1.42 3.02
N ILE A 180 -9.54 -1.21 4.31
CA ILE A 180 -10.19 -0.07 4.97
C ILE A 180 -9.14 1.00 5.25
N THR A 181 -9.33 2.18 4.72
CA THR A 181 -8.39 3.31 4.68
C THR A 181 -7.14 3.05 3.83
N ASN A 182 -6.25 4.03 3.73
CA ASN A 182 -4.94 3.90 3.09
C ASN A 182 -3.90 4.71 3.85
N GLU A 183 -2.81 4.05 4.25
CA GLU A 183 -1.61 4.68 4.80
C GLU A 183 -1.91 5.76 5.85
N VAL A 184 -2.74 5.41 6.86
CA VAL A 184 -3.19 6.36 7.89
C VAL A 184 -2.03 6.94 8.70
N ASN A 185 -0.88 6.29 8.71
CA ASN A 185 0.34 6.80 9.32
C ASN A 185 1.02 7.93 8.51
N LEU A 186 0.57 8.22 7.27
CA LEU A 186 1.07 9.34 6.46
C LEU A 186 0.08 10.51 6.48
N SER A 187 0.53 11.65 7.03
CA SER A 187 -0.27 12.89 7.10
C SER A 187 0.10 13.93 6.04
N THR A 188 1.12 13.68 5.23
CA THR A 188 1.72 14.68 4.33
C THR A 188 0.98 14.86 3.01
N SER A 189 0.16 13.90 2.60
CA SER A 189 -0.49 13.95 1.28
C SER A 189 -1.92 13.41 1.33
N PRO A 190 -2.94 14.28 1.50
CA PRO A 190 -4.34 13.85 1.57
C PRO A 190 -4.85 13.19 0.28
N ASN A 191 -4.20 13.41 -0.85
CA ASN A 191 -4.57 12.79 -2.12
C ASN A 191 -4.07 11.35 -2.25
N THR A 192 -2.97 11.00 -1.58
CA THR A 192 -2.36 9.66 -1.65
C THR A 192 -2.61 8.83 -0.40
N SER A 193 -2.74 9.45 0.78
CA SER A 193 -2.94 8.78 2.07
C SER A 193 -4.11 9.38 2.85
N ASP A 194 -4.58 8.68 3.88
CA ASP A 194 -5.73 9.11 4.68
C ASP A 194 -5.34 9.75 6.02
N GLY A 195 -4.05 9.77 6.36
CA GLY A 195 -3.56 10.24 7.67
C GLY A 195 -3.71 11.74 7.91
N ALA A 196 -3.88 12.54 6.86
CA ALA A 196 -4.09 13.99 6.98
C ALA A 196 -5.50 14.38 7.46
N TRP A 197 -6.46 13.42 7.46
CA TRP A 197 -7.84 13.71 7.83
C TRP A 197 -8.08 13.55 9.32
N GLU A 198 -8.95 14.38 9.86
CA GLU A 198 -9.32 14.32 11.29
C GLU A 198 -9.84 12.93 11.66
N LYS A 199 -9.40 12.42 12.81
CA LYS A 199 -9.80 11.11 13.33
C LYS A 199 -9.50 9.94 12.38
N SER A 200 -8.44 10.04 11.59
CA SER A 200 -8.08 9.01 10.60
C SER A 200 -7.81 7.64 11.24
N THR A 201 -7.13 7.59 12.38
CA THR A 201 -6.88 6.33 13.13
C THR A 201 -8.19 5.76 13.67
N GLU A 202 -9.06 6.59 14.22
CA GLU A 202 -10.40 6.17 14.68
C GLU A 202 -11.26 5.69 13.51
N ALA A 203 -11.15 6.34 12.34
CA ALA A 203 -11.83 5.92 11.12
C ALA A 203 -11.35 4.56 10.64
N LEU A 204 -10.02 4.29 10.67
CA LEU A 204 -9.46 2.97 10.38
C LEU A 204 -10.05 1.92 11.33
N VAL A 205 -9.89 2.12 12.63
CA VAL A 205 -10.31 1.14 13.65
C VAL A 205 -11.81 0.88 13.61
N ALA A 206 -12.62 1.93 13.61
CA ALA A 206 -14.08 1.80 13.57
C ALA A 206 -14.57 1.26 12.22
N GLY A 207 -13.90 1.61 11.13
CA GLY A 207 -14.16 1.12 9.77
C GLY A 207 -13.94 -0.38 9.65
N VAL A 208 -12.80 -0.90 10.06
CA VAL A 208 -12.47 -2.34 10.06
C VAL A 208 -13.50 -3.12 10.90
N LYS A 209 -13.74 -2.68 12.14
CA LYS A 209 -14.72 -3.31 13.05
C LYS A 209 -16.13 -3.30 12.46
N THR A 210 -16.52 -2.22 11.78
CA THR A 210 -17.84 -2.11 11.15
C THR A 210 -17.93 -3.00 9.91
N ALA A 211 -16.90 -3.02 9.07
CA ALA A 211 -16.86 -3.86 7.88
C ALA A 211 -17.02 -5.33 8.26
N ARG A 212 -16.25 -5.85 9.24
CA ARG A 212 -16.32 -7.23 9.71
C ARG A 212 -17.71 -7.55 10.26
N ARG A 213 -18.16 -6.84 11.30
CA ARG A 213 -19.45 -7.10 11.93
C ARG A 213 -20.62 -7.01 10.98
N TYR A 214 -20.54 -6.07 10.01
CA TYR A 214 -21.64 -5.91 9.05
C TYR A 214 -21.60 -6.99 7.98
N SER A 215 -20.43 -7.38 7.45
CA SER A 215 -20.32 -8.47 6.48
C SER A 215 -20.82 -9.80 7.05
N ASP A 216 -20.45 -10.14 8.28
CA ASP A 216 -20.88 -11.36 8.94
C ASP A 216 -22.41 -11.36 9.13
N ARG A 217 -22.97 -10.22 9.61
CA ARG A 217 -24.41 -10.09 9.85
C ARG A 217 -25.27 -10.27 8.60
N ILE A 218 -24.77 -9.86 7.43
CA ILE A 218 -25.52 -9.93 6.16
C ILE A 218 -25.08 -11.08 5.25
N GLY A 219 -24.33 -12.05 5.79
CA GLY A 219 -23.95 -13.27 5.08
C GLY A 219 -22.80 -13.11 4.08
N HIS A 220 -21.95 -12.10 4.25
CA HIS A 220 -20.78 -11.85 3.41
C HIS A 220 -19.45 -12.06 4.16
N GLY A 221 -19.42 -13.01 5.11
CA GLY A 221 -18.23 -13.32 5.91
C GLY A 221 -17.02 -13.82 5.11
N HIS A 222 -17.18 -14.12 3.83
CA HIS A 222 -16.08 -14.46 2.93
C HIS A 222 -15.16 -13.27 2.59
N LEU A 223 -15.61 -12.04 2.82
CA LEU A 223 -14.80 -10.84 2.60
C LEU A 223 -13.68 -10.77 3.62
N MET A 224 -12.44 -10.80 3.16
CA MET A 224 -11.26 -10.59 3.98
C MET A 224 -11.08 -9.08 4.25
N ILE A 225 -11.11 -8.68 5.50
CA ILE A 225 -11.04 -7.27 5.91
C ILE A 225 -9.66 -6.97 6.47
N GLY A 226 -9.01 -5.92 5.98
CA GLY A 226 -7.72 -5.48 6.47
C GLY A 226 -7.49 -3.99 6.30
N PHE A 227 -6.31 -3.56 6.64
CA PHE A 227 -5.82 -2.19 6.46
C PHE A 227 -4.35 -2.24 6.08
N ASN A 228 -3.79 -1.14 5.56
CA ASN A 228 -2.38 -1.03 5.22
C ASN A 228 -1.65 0.03 6.06
N PHE A 229 -0.35 -0.05 5.98
CA PHE A 229 0.62 0.77 6.66
C PHE A 229 1.76 1.08 5.70
N ALA A 230 2.17 2.35 5.62
CA ALA A 230 3.32 2.78 4.82
C ALA A 230 4.59 2.78 5.68
N TRP A 231 5.57 1.98 5.28
CA TRP A 231 6.87 1.94 5.96
C TRP A 231 7.69 3.19 5.65
N ARG A 232 8.13 3.90 6.68
CA ARG A 232 8.82 5.19 6.57
C ARG A 232 10.31 5.15 6.84
N PHE A 233 10.89 3.97 6.98
CA PHE A 233 12.31 3.85 7.29
C PHE A 233 12.71 4.65 8.55
N GLY A 234 12.32 4.17 9.70
CA GLY A 234 12.69 4.73 10.99
C GLY A 234 11.74 4.22 12.08
N PRO A 235 12.28 3.46 13.06
CA PRO A 235 11.42 2.78 14.04
C PRO A 235 10.52 3.77 14.79
N GLN A 236 11.04 4.91 15.20
CA GLN A 236 10.29 5.86 16.01
C GLN A 236 9.15 6.53 15.26
N ALA A 237 9.37 6.87 13.98
CA ALA A 237 8.34 7.55 13.18
C ALA A 237 7.05 6.73 13.03
N ASP A 238 7.16 5.41 13.14
CA ASP A 238 6.06 4.47 12.93
C ASP A 238 5.52 3.88 14.24
N ALA A 239 6.31 3.87 15.32
CA ALA A 239 5.93 3.32 16.62
C ALA A 239 4.67 3.99 17.20
N ASP A 240 4.56 5.31 17.10
CA ASP A 240 3.41 6.07 17.60
C ASP A 240 2.10 5.66 16.95
N PHE A 241 2.13 5.43 15.63
CA PHE A 241 0.95 4.93 14.91
C PHE A 241 0.52 3.55 15.44
N TRP A 242 1.46 2.63 15.63
CA TRP A 242 1.16 1.27 16.10
C TRP A 242 0.70 1.23 17.56
N ASN A 243 1.30 2.07 18.42
CA ASN A 243 0.84 2.26 19.80
C ASN A 243 -0.59 2.85 19.83
N ARG A 244 -0.86 3.85 18.99
CA ARG A 244 -2.20 4.42 18.87
C ARG A 244 -3.23 3.40 18.37
N LEU A 245 -2.87 2.52 17.44
CA LEU A 245 -3.72 1.41 17.03
C LEU A 245 -4.06 0.47 18.20
N ARG A 246 -3.10 0.19 19.07
CA ARG A 246 -3.33 -0.61 20.29
C ARG A 246 -4.33 0.07 21.22
N GLU A 247 -4.15 1.35 21.47
CA GLU A 247 -5.00 2.12 22.40
C GLU A 247 -6.46 2.19 21.89
N VAL A 248 -6.63 2.61 20.63
CA VAL A 248 -7.97 2.84 20.05
C VAL A 248 -8.63 1.53 19.63
N GLY A 249 -7.87 0.58 19.13
CA GLY A 249 -8.37 -0.65 18.51
C GLY A 249 -8.46 -1.83 19.46
N GLY A 250 -7.41 -2.04 20.22
CA GLY A 250 -7.29 -3.14 21.18
C GLY A 250 -7.58 -4.53 20.59
N ARG A 251 -8.08 -5.43 21.42
CA ARG A 251 -8.43 -6.80 21.02
C ARG A 251 -9.50 -6.84 19.92
N GLU A 252 -10.43 -5.90 19.93
CA GLU A 252 -11.56 -5.92 18.99
C GLU A 252 -11.12 -5.55 17.55
N LEU A 253 -10.11 -4.70 17.39
CA LEU A 253 -9.50 -4.47 16.08
C LEU A 253 -8.86 -5.75 15.55
N ARG A 254 -8.03 -6.41 16.37
CA ARG A 254 -7.33 -7.65 15.97
C ARG A 254 -8.27 -8.75 15.55
N LYS A 255 -9.40 -8.93 16.27
CA LYS A 255 -10.43 -9.92 15.91
C LYS A 255 -11.17 -9.59 14.62
N ALA A 256 -11.29 -8.31 14.30
CA ALA A 256 -12.01 -7.84 13.13
C ALA A 256 -11.12 -7.77 11.88
N THR A 257 -9.81 -7.94 12.02
CA THR A 257 -8.81 -7.84 10.95
C THR A 257 -8.40 -9.24 10.51
N ASP A 258 -8.36 -9.49 9.21
CA ASP A 258 -7.90 -10.78 8.64
C ASP A 258 -6.45 -10.70 8.16
N TRP A 259 -5.95 -9.51 7.81
CA TRP A 259 -4.61 -9.28 7.30
C TRP A 259 -4.18 -7.82 7.54
N VAL A 260 -2.88 -7.60 7.57
CA VAL A 260 -2.30 -6.25 7.57
C VAL A 260 -1.47 -6.06 6.31
N GLY A 261 -1.64 -4.94 5.64
CA GLY A 261 -0.90 -4.57 4.45
C GLY A 261 0.35 -3.78 4.79
N LEU A 262 1.39 -4.00 4.01
CA LEU A 262 2.63 -3.25 4.04
C LEU A 262 2.84 -2.59 2.69
N ASP A 263 2.95 -1.27 2.69
CA ASP A 263 3.33 -0.46 1.55
C ASP A 263 4.77 0.01 1.76
N LEU A 264 5.66 -0.36 0.85
CA LEU A 264 7.08 -0.08 0.99
C LEU A 264 7.69 0.21 -0.39
N TYR A 265 8.52 1.25 -0.44
CA TYR A 265 9.08 1.73 -1.70
C TYR A 265 10.59 2.06 -1.57
N PRO A 266 11.45 1.09 -1.20
CA PRO A 266 12.88 1.33 -1.10
C PRO A 266 13.44 1.87 -2.42
N GLY A 267 14.25 2.93 -2.33
CA GLY A 267 14.82 3.59 -3.49
C GLY A 267 13.89 4.51 -4.27
N THR A 268 12.60 4.54 -3.91
CA THR A 268 11.64 5.49 -4.50
C THR A 268 11.34 6.63 -3.54
N TYR A 269 10.97 6.29 -2.31
CA TYR A 269 10.68 7.25 -1.25
C TYR A 269 11.68 7.09 -0.11
N LEU A 270 11.51 6.08 0.72
CA LEU A 270 12.34 5.81 1.89
C LEU A 270 12.74 4.32 1.94
N PRO A 271 14.03 4.03 2.21
CA PRO A 271 15.15 4.96 2.10
C PRO A 271 15.36 5.42 0.65
N PRO A 272 15.93 6.62 0.41
CA PRO A 272 16.24 7.07 -0.94
C PRO A 272 17.29 6.18 -1.60
N ALA A 273 17.26 6.07 -2.94
CA ALA A 273 18.13 5.17 -3.70
C ALA A 273 19.64 5.34 -3.39
N ALA A 274 20.07 6.56 -3.13
CA ALA A 274 21.48 6.85 -2.79
C ALA A 274 21.97 6.19 -1.50
N LEU A 275 21.05 5.74 -0.64
CA LEU A 275 21.38 5.07 0.63
C LEU A 275 21.24 3.55 0.56
N ILE A 276 20.81 3.01 -0.58
CA ILE A 276 20.60 1.57 -0.76
C ILE A 276 21.82 0.97 -1.45
N THR A 277 22.46 0.02 -0.78
CA THR A 277 23.53 -0.79 -1.34
C THR A 277 23.05 -2.13 -1.86
N ASP A 278 21.94 -2.64 -1.29
CA ASP A 278 21.26 -3.87 -1.69
C ASP A 278 19.75 -3.69 -1.52
N TYR A 279 19.00 -3.86 -2.59
CA TYR A 279 17.54 -3.68 -2.58
C TYR A 279 16.81 -4.83 -1.89
N GLY A 280 17.35 -6.05 -1.96
CA GLY A 280 16.81 -7.21 -1.25
C GLY A 280 16.92 -7.05 0.27
N ASP A 281 18.09 -6.56 0.74
CA ASP A 281 18.31 -6.29 2.17
C ASP A 281 17.42 -5.16 2.68
N ALA A 282 17.29 -4.05 1.93
CA ALA A 282 16.40 -2.96 2.32
C ALA A 282 14.92 -3.40 2.39
N PHE A 283 14.53 -4.29 1.49
CA PHE A 283 13.19 -4.87 1.50
C PHE A 283 12.98 -5.82 2.68
N LEU A 284 13.99 -6.66 2.98
CA LEU A 284 13.99 -7.58 4.12
C LEU A 284 13.87 -6.83 5.44
N GLU A 285 14.61 -5.72 5.58
CA GLU A 285 14.54 -4.88 6.78
C GLU A 285 13.12 -4.39 7.06
N ALA A 286 12.41 -3.92 6.04
CA ALA A 286 11.03 -3.48 6.18
C ALA A 286 10.09 -4.62 6.61
N LEU A 287 10.26 -5.82 6.04
CA LEU A 287 9.49 -7.01 6.42
C LEU A 287 9.73 -7.42 7.86
N ALA A 288 10.99 -7.43 8.27
CA ALA A 288 11.41 -7.79 9.62
C ALA A 288 10.90 -6.77 10.65
N GLN A 289 11.07 -5.47 10.41
CA GLN A 289 10.53 -4.42 11.27
C GLN A 289 9.01 -4.52 11.41
N MET A 290 8.30 -4.76 10.32
CA MET A 290 6.85 -4.94 10.36
C MET A 290 6.47 -6.10 11.27
N ARG A 291 7.14 -7.25 11.13
CA ARG A 291 6.83 -8.48 11.89
C ARG A 291 7.28 -8.41 13.34
N GLU A 292 8.53 -8.00 13.57
CA GLU A 292 9.20 -8.14 14.86
C GLU A 292 9.01 -6.91 15.76
N CYS A 293 8.70 -5.76 15.17
CA CYS A 293 8.56 -4.50 15.88
C CYS A 293 7.11 -3.99 15.87
N TYR A 294 6.60 -3.62 14.70
CA TYR A 294 5.35 -2.84 14.63
C TYR A 294 4.09 -3.64 14.95
N MET A 295 3.92 -4.81 14.37
CA MET A 295 2.74 -5.64 14.61
C MET A 295 2.59 -6.06 16.08
N PRO A 296 3.66 -6.46 16.79
CA PRO A 296 3.59 -6.74 18.22
C PRO A 296 3.15 -5.56 19.08
N MET A 297 3.54 -4.32 18.73
CA MET A 297 3.09 -3.11 19.45
C MET A 297 1.57 -3.00 19.48
N ALA A 298 0.89 -3.32 18.38
CA ALA A 298 -0.57 -3.36 18.34
C ALA A 298 -1.16 -4.72 18.77
N GLY A 299 -0.30 -5.67 19.20
CA GLY A 299 -0.69 -6.99 19.70
C GLY A 299 -1.12 -7.98 18.62
N PHE A 300 -0.70 -7.78 17.36
CA PHE A 300 -0.84 -8.79 16.32
C PHE A 300 0.22 -9.90 16.51
N GLY A 301 -0.22 -11.15 16.46
CA GLY A 301 0.66 -12.29 16.70
C GLY A 301 1.61 -12.61 15.53
N PRO A 302 2.64 -13.45 15.78
CA PRO A 302 3.71 -13.72 14.81
C PRO A 302 3.24 -14.43 13.52
N ARG A 303 2.10 -15.10 13.57
CA ARG A 303 1.49 -15.77 12.39
C ARG A 303 0.35 -14.98 11.76
N PHE A 304 0.16 -13.72 12.14
CA PHE A 304 -0.87 -12.89 11.51
C PHE A 304 -0.47 -12.57 10.06
N PRO A 305 -1.37 -12.69 9.07
CA PRO A 305 -1.01 -12.52 7.66
C PRO A 305 -0.53 -11.10 7.33
N ILE A 306 0.57 -11.00 6.60
CA ILE A 306 1.04 -9.75 5.99
C ILE A 306 0.88 -9.85 4.49
N LYS A 307 0.35 -8.81 3.88
CA LYS A 307 0.30 -8.62 2.44
C LYS A 307 1.20 -7.47 2.02
N ILE A 308 1.99 -7.65 0.98
CA ILE A 308 2.63 -6.53 0.31
C ILE A 308 1.58 -5.92 -0.61
N GLU A 309 0.97 -4.81 -0.14
CA GLU A 309 -0.17 -4.19 -0.83
C GLU A 309 0.26 -3.16 -1.85
N GLU A 310 1.36 -2.47 -1.60
CA GLU A 310 1.97 -1.58 -2.56
C GLU A 310 3.49 -1.66 -2.48
N THR A 311 4.11 -1.90 -3.62
CA THR A 311 5.53 -1.68 -3.83
C THR A 311 5.79 -1.40 -5.30
N GLY A 312 6.84 -0.65 -5.59
CA GLY A 312 7.18 -0.32 -6.95
C GLY A 312 8.45 0.50 -7.05
N TRP A 313 9.02 0.53 -8.24
CA TRP A 313 10.17 1.33 -8.56
C TRP A 313 9.95 1.99 -9.92
N PRO A 314 9.74 3.33 -9.97
CA PRO A 314 9.44 4.03 -11.22
C PRO A 314 10.70 4.13 -12.09
N THR A 315 10.50 4.09 -13.40
CA THR A 315 11.52 4.48 -14.38
C THR A 315 11.52 6.01 -14.57
N GLY A 316 12.18 6.53 -15.57
CA GLY A 316 12.19 7.96 -15.89
C GLY A 316 13.59 8.57 -15.80
N PRO A 317 13.71 9.90 -15.69
CA PRO A 317 15.02 10.54 -15.65
C PRO A 317 15.91 9.98 -14.53
N GLY A 318 17.11 9.50 -14.90
CA GLY A 318 18.07 8.90 -13.98
C GLY A 318 17.71 7.48 -13.48
N ARG A 319 16.65 6.86 -14.04
CA ARG A 319 16.19 5.53 -13.63
C ARG A 319 15.88 4.68 -14.87
N SER A 320 16.60 3.57 -15.03
CA SER A 320 16.46 2.73 -16.21
C SER A 320 15.36 1.68 -16.07
N GLU A 321 14.84 1.18 -17.19
CA GLU A 321 13.92 0.04 -17.22
C GLU A 321 14.61 -1.27 -16.83
N ALA A 322 15.93 -1.35 -17.02
CA ALA A 322 16.74 -2.49 -16.57
C ALA A 322 16.77 -2.55 -15.04
N ASP A 323 17.01 -1.42 -14.38
CA ASP A 323 16.99 -1.34 -12.91
C ASP A 323 15.61 -1.69 -12.35
N GLN A 324 14.52 -1.18 -12.97
CA GLN A 324 13.15 -1.55 -12.55
C GLN A 324 12.97 -3.07 -12.58
N LYS A 325 13.46 -3.75 -13.61
CA LYS A 325 13.36 -5.21 -13.75
C LYS A 325 14.14 -5.91 -12.63
N GLU A 326 15.39 -5.50 -12.37
CA GLU A 326 16.24 -6.13 -11.36
C GLU A 326 15.68 -5.90 -9.95
N ILE A 327 15.27 -4.67 -9.62
CA ILE A 327 14.69 -4.34 -8.32
C ILE A 327 13.36 -5.08 -8.09
N LEU A 328 12.50 -5.18 -9.11
CA LEU A 328 11.30 -6.00 -9.05
C LEU A 328 11.64 -7.46 -8.72
N ARG A 329 12.67 -8.02 -9.35
CA ARG A 329 13.13 -9.39 -9.10
C ARG A 329 13.60 -9.55 -7.65
N GLU A 330 14.40 -8.61 -7.13
CA GLU A 330 14.87 -8.62 -5.74
C GLU A 330 13.69 -8.58 -4.76
N PHE A 331 12.73 -7.67 -4.93
CA PHE A 331 11.58 -7.56 -4.04
C PHE A 331 10.72 -8.83 -4.02
N VAL A 332 10.42 -9.40 -5.19
CA VAL A 332 9.64 -10.65 -5.27
C VAL A 332 10.44 -11.83 -4.71
N SER A 333 11.73 -11.92 -5.00
CA SER A 333 12.58 -13.01 -4.51
C SER A 333 12.72 -12.96 -2.98
N THR A 334 12.92 -11.80 -2.39
CA THR A 334 12.96 -11.61 -0.94
C THR A 334 11.61 -11.96 -0.31
N THR A 335 10.49 -11.46 -0.86
CA THR A 335 9.15 -11.83 -0.40
C THR A 335 8.94 -13.35 -0.44
N HIS A 336 9.28 -13.98 -1.55
CA HIS A 336 9.12 -15.42 -1.71
C HIS A 336 10.03 -16.22 -0.77
N ARG A 337 11.27 -15.78 -0.57
CA ARG A 337 12.26 -16.44 0.29
C ARG A 337 11.82 -16.44 1.76
N TYR A 338 11.30 -15.32 2.25
CA TYR A 338 10.91 -15.13 3.65
C TYR A 338 9.40 -15.25 3.92
N ARG A 339 8.62 -15.80 2.98
CA ARG A 339 7.17 -15.86 3.10
C ARG A 339 6.67 -16.73 4.27
N GLY A 340 7.42 -17.77 4.65
CA GLY A 340 7.13 -18.56 5.85
C GLY A 340 7.51 -17.83 7.11
N THR A 341 8.73 -17.29 7.17
CA THR A 341 9.30 -16.54 8.31
C THR A 341 8.35 -15.43 8.77
N TYR A 342 7.85 -14.62 7.83
CA TYR A 342 7.00 -13.45 8.13
C TYR A 342 5.53 -13.65 7.81
N ASN A 343 5.11 -14.85 7.41
CA ASN A 343 3.74 -15.16 6.95
C ASN A 343 3.24 -14.18 5.90
N LEU A 344 4.02 -14.04 4.81
CA LEU A 344 3.67 -13.19 3.67
C LEU A 344 2.76 -13.97 2.73
N THR A 345 1.60 -13.43 2.39
CA THR A 345 0.58 -14.13 1.59
C THR A 345 0.39 -13.54 0.20
N ASP A 346 0.66 -12.27 0.01
CA ASP A 346 0.32 -11.53 -1.18
C ASP A 346 1.44 -10.57 -1.61
N PHE A 347 1.50 -10.30 -2.92
CA PHE A 347 2.42 -9.32 -3.49
C PHE A 347 1.73 -8.52 -4.60
N ARG A 348 1.68 -7.19 -4.44
CA ARG A 348 1.07 -6.24 -5.39
C ARG A 348 2.12 -5.27 -5.92
N TRP A 349 2.38 -5.33 -7.22
CA TRP A 349 3.17 -4.29 -7.88
C TRP A 349 2.32 -3.05 -8.18
N PHE A 350 2.85 -1.88 -7.88
CA PHE A 350 2.24 -0.59 -8.17
C PHE A 350 2.93 0.01 -9.41
N GLY A 351 2.47 -0.13 -10.69
CA GLY A 351 1.21 -0.59 -11.19
C GLY A 351 1.40 -1.21 -12.59
N LEU A 352 0.31 -1.49 -13.30
CA LEU A 352 0.37 -2.15 -14.61
C LEU A 352 0.96 -1.28 -15.72
N ARG A 353 0.58 -0.02 -15.79
CA ARG A 353 0.88 0.90 -16.90
C ARG A 353 1.29 2.27 -16.37
N ASP A 354 2.23 2.91 -17.04
CA ASP A 354 2.57 4.31 -16.80
C ASP A 354 1.32 5.20 -16.91
N ASN A 355 1.27 6.23 -16.10
CA ASN A 355 0.25 7.26 -16.23
C ASN A 355 0.46 8.08 -17.50
N ASN A 356 1.70 8.45 -17.74
CA ASN A 356 2.16 9.21 -18.89
C ASN A 356 3.66 8.98 -19.05
N SER A 357 4.10 8.23 -20.06
CA SER A 357 5.52 7.94 -20.30
C SER A 357 6.36 9.15 -20.75
N GLN A 358 5.73 10.32 -20.88
CA GLN A 358 6.37 11.61 -21.13
C GLN A 358 6.13 12.59 -19.96
N GLY A 359 5.67 12.10 -18.82
CA GLY A 359 5.38 12.93 -17.66
C GLY A 359 6.64 13.50 -16.99
N PRO A 360 6.49 14.56 -16.19
CA PRO A 360 7.64 15.24 -15.57
C PRO A 360 8.09 14.64 -14.23
N ASP A 361 7.36 13.70 -13.67
CA ASP A 361 7.54 13.23 -12.28
C ASP A 361 7.54 11.70 -12.17
N LEU A 362 8.08 11.18 -11.05
CA LEU A 362 8.21 9.76 -10.81
C LEU A 362 6.86 9.00 -10.83
N GLN A 363 5.75 9.67 -10.45
CA GLN A 363 4.42 9.04 -10.43
C GLN A 363 3.94 8.67 -11.83
N SER A 364 4.53 9.29 -12.85
CA SER A 364 4.23 9.00 -14.25
C SER A 364 4.72 7.63 -14.70
N PHE A 365 5.74 7.03 -14.05
CA PHE A 365 6.58 5.96 -14.60
C PHE A 365 6.56 4.63 -13.84
N PHE A 366 5.63 4.40 -12.92
CA PHE A 366 5.58 3.17 -12.12
C PHE A 366 5.18 1.90 -12.90
N GLY A 367 4.65 2.07 -14.11
CA GLY A 367 4.09 0.98 -14.89
C GLY A 367 5.11 -0.10 -15.27
N LEU A 368 4.64 -1.35 -15.35
CA LEU A 368 5.31 -2.45 -16.02
C LEU A 368 5.22 -2.30 -17.56
N LEU A 369 4.27 -1.50 -18.02
CA LEU A 369 4.04 -1.12 -19.40
C LEU A 369 4.17 0.40 -19.52
N ARG A 370 4.61 0.88 -20.70
CA ARG A 370 4.48 2.28 -21.04
C ARG A 370 3.01 2.66 -21.25
N ASP A 371 2.72 3.91 -21.37
CA ASP A 371 1.35 4.42 -21.50
C ASP A 371 0.64 4.01 -22.80
N ASP A 372 1.38 3.62 -23.83
CA ASP A 372 0.89 3.03 -25.08
C ASP A 372 0.64 1.50 -25.00
N TYR A 373 0.91 0.89 -23.82
CA TYR A 373 0.93 -0.54 -23.54
C TYR A 373 2.10 -1.33 -24.12
N SER A 374 3.14 -0.68 -24.65
CA SER A 374 4.40 -1.35 -24.96
C SER A 374 5.06 -1.83 -23.66
N ARG A 375 5.77 -2.98 -23.74
CA ARG A 375 6.28 -3.66 -22.55
C ARG A 375 7.63 -3.08 -22.15
N LYS A 376 7.79 -2.80 -20.85
CA LYS A 376 9.10 -2.68 -20.23
C LYS A 376 9.65 -4.08 -19.89
N PRO A 377 10.98 -4.27 -19.74
CA PRO A 377 11.57 -5.55 -19.35
C PRO A 377 10.98 -6.14 -18.07
N ALA A 378 10.63 -5.30 -17.10
CA ALA A 378 9.99 -5.68 -15.83
C ALA A 378 8.66 -6.43 -16.02
N TYR A 379 7.89 -6.14 -17.07
CA TYR A 379 6.65 -6.89 -17.36
C TYR A 379 6.92 -8.37 -17.63
N GLY A 380 7.94 -8.67 -18.43
CA GLY A 380 8.33 -10.03 -18.73
C GLY A 380 8.86 -10.77 -17.51
N GLU A 381 9.63 -10.08 -16.68
CA GLU A 381 10.17 -10.62 -15.44
C GLU A 381 9.06 -10.90 -14.42
N TYR A 382 8.14 -9.97 -14.19
CA TYR A 382 7.03 -10.18 -13.27
C TYR A 382 6.17 -11.37 -13.68
N ARG A 383 5.91 -11.51 -14.98
CA ARG A 383 5.18 -12.68 -15.51
C ARG A 383 5.89 -14.01 -15.20
N LYS A 384 7.22 -14.09 -15.32
CA LYS A 384 8.01 -15.28 -14.97
C LYS A 384 7.91 -15.60 -13.48
N LEU A 385 8.05 -14.57 -12.64
CA LEU A 385 7.96 -14.72 -11.19
C LEU A 385 6.55 -15.16 -10.75
N ILE A 386 5.50 -14.64 -11.36
CA ILE A 386 4.12 -15.08 -11.12
C ILE A 386 3.97 -16.57 -11.52
N ALA A 387 4.47 -16.97 -12.68
CA ALA A 387 4.40 -18.36 -13.11
C ALA A 387 5.13 -19.33 -12.17
N SER A 388 6.29 -18.90 -11.61
CA SER A 388 7.11 -19.73 -10.73
C SER A 388 6.58 -19.79 -9.30
N HIS A 389 6.16 -18.66 -8.74
CA HIS A 389 5.89 -18.49 -7.29
C HIS A 389 4.40 -18.32 -6.98
N GLY A 390 3.59 -18.04 -7.99
CA GLY A 390 2.17 -17.73 -7.81
C GLY A 390 1.31 -18.92 -7.44
N ALA A 391 0.29 -18.71 -6.63
CA ALA A 391 -0.74 -19.68 -6.32
C ALA A 391 -1.51 -20.08 -7.58
N GLY A 392 -1.93 -21.35 -7.68
CA GLY A 392 -2.81 -21.82 -8.72
C GLY A 392 -4.21 -21.24 -8.60
N ARG A 393 -4.97 -21.19 -9.71
CA ARG A 393 -6.39 -20.87 -9.64
C ARG A 393 -7.11 -21.96 -8.85
N LYS A 394 -7.96 -21.54 -7.91
CA LYS A 394 -8.91 -22.48 -7.31
C LYS A 394 -9.90 -22.86 -8.41
N SER A 395 -10.03 -24.14 -8.65
CA SER A 395 -11.05 -24.72 -9.55
C SER A 395 -12.44 -24.36 -9.08
#